data_27c80c68685e0349f0c01f74bf128108
#
_entry.id   27c80c68685e0349f0c01f74bf128108
#
_cell.length_a   1.000
_cell.length_b   1.000
_cell.length_c   1.000
_cell.angle_alpha   90.00
_cell.angle_beta   90.00
_cell.angle_gamma   90.00
#
_symmetry.space_group_name_H-M   'P 1'
#
loop_
_entity.id
_entity.type
_entity.pdbx_description
1 polymer ?
#
loop_
_entity_poly.entity_id
_entity_poly.type
_entity_poly.pdbx_seq_one_letter_code
_entity_poly.pdbx_strand_id
1 'polypeptide(L)'
;MSEKSLPLPTYFIQRARKLGAKKASIISPKKVFTAEWVRRKCQYGCDGYGQHLTCPPFSPTPQETRQMLNEYKAALLIHCPSKWTDVKTIVSALEREAFLSGYYKAFGMGSGPCSLCDKCDMKKGCTHPEEARPSMEACGIDVYQTARTAGYPIEVVHDYHNPQNYYGLLLLE
;
A
#
# COMPACT_ATOMS: atom_id res chain seq x y z
N MET A 1 6.13 12.98 32.94
CA MET A 1 5.68 12.13 31.82
C MET A 1 6.88 11.97 30.90
N SER A 2 7.47 10.75 30.81
CA SER A 2 8.61 10.54 29.92
C SER A 2 8.13 10.66 28.47
N GLU A 3 8.70 11.58 27.70
CA GLU A 3 8.53 11.62 26.26
C GLU A 3 9.03 10.28 25.69
N LYS A 4 8.09 9.40 25.31
CA LYS A 4 8.43 8.21 24.53
C LYS A 4 8.93 8.71 23.18
N SER A 5 10.24 8.59 22.95
CA SER A 5 10.80 8.86 21.61
C SER A 5 10.11 7.95 20.58
N LEU A 6 9.76 8.53 19.42
CA LEU A 6 9.24 7.76 18.29
C LEU A 6 10.22 6.64 17.92
N PRO A 7 9.74 5.41 17.66
CA PRO A 7 10.61 4.37 17.13
C PRO A 7 11.16 4.81 15.77
N LEU A 8 12.41 4.44 15.46
CA LEU A 8 12.95 4.72 14.13
C LEU A 8 12.13 4.00 13.05
N PRO A 9 11.98 4.57 11.84
CA PRO A 9 11.27 3.90 10.74
C PRO A 9 11.78 2.49 10.45
N THR A 10 13.07 2.23 10.68
CA THR A 10 13.70 0.91 10.53
C THR A 10 13.13 -0.17 11.48
N TYR A 11 12.53 0.22 12.59
CA TYR A 11 11.81 -0.70 13.49
C TYR A 11 10.72 -1.47 12.73
N PHE A 12 9.99 -0.79 11.85
CA PHE A 12 8.89 -1.39 11.09
C PHE A 12 9.34 -2.40 10.04
N ILE A 13 10.63 -2.42 9.65
CA ILE A 13 11.20 -3.48 8.80
C ILE A 13 11.07 -4.84 9.47
N GLN A 14 11.49 -4.92 10.74
CA GLN A 14 11.41 -6.17 11.50
C GLN A 14 9.96 -6.56 11.79
N ARG A 15 9.11 -5.57 12.06
CA ARG A 15 7.68 -5.80 12.29
C ARG A 15 6.99 -6.37 11.05
N ALA A 16 7.25 -5.79 9.88
CA ALA A 16 6.73 -6.30 8.60
C ALA A 16 7.11 -7.77 8.38
N ARG A 17 8.39 -8.12 8.63
CA ARG A 17 8.85 -9.51 8.50
C ARG A 17 8.17 -10.46 9.48
N LYS A 18 7.96 -10.04 10.73
CA LYS A 18 7.23 -10.83 11.73
C LYS A 18 5.77 -11.06 11.34
N LEU A 19 5.17 -10.14 10.60
CA LEU A 19 3.81 -10.26 10.08
C LEU A 19 3.72 -11.07 8.76
N GLY A 20 4.85 -11.55 8.22
CA GLY A 20 4.88 -12.43 7.06
C GLY A 20 5.48 -11.82 5.78
N ALA A 21 5.93 -10.58 5.79
CA ALA A 21 6.61 -10.00 4.65
C ALA A 21 7.96 -10.69 4.39
N LYS A 22 8.26 -11.00 3.13
CA LYS A 22 9.56 -11.58 2.73
C LYS A 22 10.69 -10.57 2.86
N LYS A 23 10.44 -9.34 2.41
CA LYS A 23 11.37 -8.20 2.50
C LYS A 23 10.61 -6.93 2.85
N ALA A 24 11.29 -6.03 3.52
CA ALA A 24 10.82 -4.68 3.73
C ALA A 24 12.04 -3.74 3.80
N SER A 25 11.91 -2.53 3.31
CA SER A 25 12.95 -1.50 3.38
C SER A 25 12.37 -0.10 3.45
N ILE A 26 13.07 0.79 4.10
CA ILE A 26 12.74 2.22 4.08
C ILE A 26 13.25 2.82 2.76
N ILE A 27 12.36 3.50 2.08
CA ILE A 27 12.63 4.26 0.87
C ILE A 27 12.20 5.72 1.04
N SER A 28 12.78 6.61 0.25
CA SER A 28 12.29 7.98 0.18
C SER A 28 10.94 8.02 -0.56
N PRO A 29 9.92 8.76 -0.08
CA PRO A 29 8.67 8.96 -0.82
C PRO A 29 8.86 9.55 -2.23
N LYS A 30 9.99 10.23 -2.48
CA LYS A 30 10.38 10.72 -3.82
C LYS A 30 10.67 9.58 -4.81
N LYS A 31 10.98 8.37 -4.32
CA LYS A 31 11.21 7.15 -5.12
C LYS A 31 9.93 6.31 -5.31
N VAL A 32 8.79 6.80 -4.87
CA VAL A 32 7.47 6.24 -5.18
C VAL A 32 6.95 6.97 -6.41
N PHE A 33 6.75 6.28 -7.50
CA PHE A 33 6.38 6.87 -8.79
C PHE A 33 4.87 6.77 -8.99
N THR A 34 4.25 7.88 -9.41
CA THR A 34 2.83 7.94 -9.75
C THR A 34 2.66 8.20 -11.24
N ALA A 35 1.65 7.57 -11.88
CA ALA A 35 1.42 7.70 -13.30
C ALA A 35 -0.06 7.51 -13.67
N GLU A 36 -0.55 8.31 -14.62
CA GLU A 36 -1.93 8.25 -15.10
C GLU A 36 -2.29 6.92 -15.77
N TRP A 37 -1.33 6.30 -16.47
CA TRP A 37 -1.60 5.03 -17.16
C TRP A 37 -1.99 3.92 -16.17
N VAL A 38 -1.50 3.94 -14.94
CA VAL A 38 -1.87 2.96 -13.90
C VAL A 38 -3.37 3.01 -13.64
N ARG A 39 -3.92 4.20 -13.49
CA ARG A 39 -5.35 4.40 -13.26
C ARG A 39 -6.19 3.94 -14.48
N ARG A 40 -5.65 4.11 -15.69
CA ARG A 40 -6.32 3.59 -16.91
C ARG A 40 -6.33 2.07 -16.95
N LYS A 41 -5.28 1.41 -16.44
CA LYS A 41 -5.26 -0.05 -16.26
C LYS A 41 -6.35 -0.52 -15.30
N CYS A 42 -6.58 0.19 -14.19
CA CYS A 42 -7.71 -0.09 -13.30
C CYS A 42 -9.06 0.09 -14.03
N GLN A 43 -9.21 1.18 -14.79
CA GLN A 43 -10.46 1.51 -15.46
C GLN A 43 -10.88 0.50 -16.55
N TYR A 44 -9.90 0.00 -17.31
CA TYR A 44 -10.16 -0.84 -18.48
C TYR A 44 -9.73 -2.30 -18.36
N GLY A 45 -9.19 -2.70 -17.21
CA GLY A 45 -8.66 -4.05 -17.01
C GLY A 45 -8.88 -4.64 -15.63
N CYS A 46 -9.73 -4.03 -14.77
CA CYS A 46 -9.97 -4.52 -13.42
C CYS A 46 -11.44 -4.49 -13.06
N ASP A 47 -11.97 -5.64 -12.62
CA ASP A 47 -13.37 -5.78 -12.17
C ASP A 47 -13.68 -4.97 -10.89
N GLY A 48 -12.66 -4.57 -10.14
CA GLY A 48 -12.81 -3.75 -8.93
C GLY A 48 -13.10 -2.27 -9.19
N TYR A 49 -12.95 -1.79 -10.45
CA TYR A 49 -13.20 -0.39 -10.77
C TYR A 49 -14.67 0.00 -10.51
N GLY A 50 -14.86 1.01 -9.67
CA GLY A 50 -16.21 1.48 -9.30
C GLY A 50 -17.00 0.52 -8.39
N GLN A 51 -16.40 -0.60 -7.97
CA GLN A 51 -17.07 -1.62 -7.14
C GLN A 51 -16.66 -1.54 -5.66
N HIS A 52 -15.52 -0.95 -5.36
CA HIS A 52 -15.00 -0.82 -4.00
C HIS A 52 -14.66 0.63 -3.68
N LEU A 53 -14.98 1.08 -2.46
CA LEU A 53 -14.66 2.42 -1.98
C LEU A 53 -13.15 2.70 -1.88
N THR A 54 -12.34 1.66 -1.87
CA THR A 54 -10.86 1.73 -1.91
C THR A 54 -10.28 1.70 -3.32
N CYS A 55 -11.13 1.57 -4.35
CA CYS A 55 -10.72 1.51 -5.76
C CYS A 55 -11.08 2.80 -6.50
N PRO A 56 -10.50 3.07 -7.69
CA PRO A 56 -10.96 4.15 -8.53
C PRO A 56 -12.45 3.98 -8.92
N PRO A 57 -13.20 5.08 -9.03
CA PRO A 57 -12.80 6.48 -8.96
C PRO A 57 -12.68 7.06 -7.55
N PHE A 58 -12.96 6.29 -6.48
CA PHE A 58 -13.04 6.77 -5.10
C PHE A 58 -11.68 6.89 -4.40
N SER A 59 -10.67 6.15 -4.85
CA SER A 59 -9.30 6.26 -4.36
C SER A 59 -8.60 7.52 -4.90
N PRO A 60 -7.54 8.02 -4.25
CA PRO A 60 -6.79 9.18 -4.71
C PRO A 60 -6.31 9.05 -6.16
N THR A 61 -6.32 10.15 -6.88
CA THR A 61 -5.71 10.24 -8.22
C THR A 61 -4.17 10.17 -8.12
N PRO A 62 -3.45 9.89 -9.21
CA PRO A 62 -1.99 9.93 -9.21
C PRO A 62 -1.41 11.27 -8.75
N GLN A 63 -2.08 12.39 -9.08
CA GLN A 63 -1.70 13.74 -8.67
C GLN A 63 -1.90 13.94 -7.17
N GLU A 64 -3.07 13.58 -6.63
CA GLU A 64 -3.35 13.65 -5.19
C GLU A 64 -2.40 12.75 -4.41
N THR A 65 -2.12 11.56 -4.91
CA THR A 65 -1.13 10.66 -4.32
C THR A 65 0.27 11.28 -4.31
N ARG A 66 0.70 11.93 -5.40
CA ARG A 66 1.97 12.66 -5.44
C ARG A 66 2.03 13.79 -4.44
N GLN A 67 0.96 14.58 -4.31
CA GLN A 67 0.87 15.66 -3.33
C GLN A 67 0.98 15.10 -1.90
N MET A 68 0.22 14.05 -1.59
CA MET A 68 0.27 13.36 -0.30
C MET A 68 1.69 12.84 0.00
N LEU A 69 2.35 12.15 -0.94
CA LEU A 69 3.71 11.63 -0.77
C LEU A 69 4.74 12.72 -0.42
N ASN A 70 4.55 13.95 -0.87
CA ASN A 70 5.44 15.07 -0.57
C ASN A 70 5.38 15.54 0.89
N GLU A 71 4.35 15.14 1.62
CA GLU A 71 4.18 15.46 3.05
C GLU A 71 4.90 14.48 3.98
N TYR A 72 5.49 13.41 3.43
CA TYR A 72 6.16 12.36 4.18
C TYR A 72 7.67 12.36 3.97
N LYS A 73 8.40 11.90 5.00
CA LYS A 73 9.87 11.81 4.97
C LYS A 73 10.37 10.41 4.68
N ALA A 74 9.60 9.39 5.06
CA ALA A 74 9.95 8.00 4.90
C ALA A 74 8.74 7.17 4.44
N ALA A 75 9.02 6.12 3.68
CA ALA A 75 8.05 5.11 3.33
C ALA A 75 8.66 3.72 3.54
N LEU A 76 7.91 2.79 4.09
CA LEU A 76 8.28 1.39 4.18
C LEU A 76 7.68 0.66 2.98
N LEU A 77 8.53 0.20 2.06
CA LEU A 77 8.12 -0.69 0.98
C LEU A 77 8.16 -2.13 1.48
N ILE A 78 7.05 -2.85 1.31
CA ILE A 78 6.82 -4.21 1.81
C ILE A 78 6.67 -5.12 0.60
N HIS A 79 7.37 -6.26 0.60
CA HIS A 79 7.34 -7.25 -0.47
C HIS A 79 6.89 -8.62 0.04
N CYS A 80 5.94 -9.20 -0.66
CA CYS A 80 5.40 -10.55 -0.45
C CYS A 80 5.39 -11.32 -1.78
N PRO A 81 6.13 -12.44 -1.89
CA PRO A 81 6.25 -13.19 -3.15
C PRO A 81 5.12 -14.20 -3.36
N SER A 82 4.03 -14.13 -2.60
CA SER A 82 2.93 -15.07 -2.65
C SER A 82 1.59 -14.39 -2.43
N LYS A 83 0.61 -14.76 -3.22
CA LYS A 83 -0.78 -14.34 -3.04
C LYS A 83 -1.40 -14.79 -1.70
N TRP A 84 -0.80 -15.77 -1.02
CA TRP A 84 -1.24 -16.26 0.26
C TRP A 84 -0.81 -15.37 1.43
N THR A 85 0.14 -14.46 1.20
CA THR A 85 0.53 -13.46 2.19
C THR A 85 -0.32 -12.22 1.98
N ASP A 86 -1.22 -11.96 2.88
CA ASP A 86 -2.13 -10.81 2.76
C ASP A 86 -1.41 -9.50 3.08
N VAL A 87 -0.93 -8.84 2.02
CA VAL A 87 -0.26 -7.54 2.09
C VAL A 87 -1.14 -6.48 2.74
N LYS A 88 -2.46 -6.53 2.54
CA LYS A 88 -3.40 -5.55 3.10
C LYS A 88 -3.45 -5.65 4.62
N THR A 89 -3.57 -6.87 5.14
CA THR A 89 -3.55 -7.12 6.60
C THR A 89 -2.23 -6.69 7.23
N ILE A 90 -1.09 -6.98 6.59
CA ILE A 90 0.22 -6.53 7.07
C ILE A 90 0.29 -5.00 7.13
N VAL A 91 -0.11 -4.32 6.05
CA VAL A 91 -0.07 -2.86 5.96
C VAL A 91 -0.99 -2.21 7.00
N SER A 92 -2.23 -2.69 7.13
CA SER A 92 -3.21 -2.17 8.11
C SER A 92 -2.71 -2.35 9.54
N ALA A 93 -2.16 -3.51 9.89
CA ALA A 93 -1.59 -3.76 11.21
C ALA A 93 -0.40 -2.84 11.50
N LEU A 94 0.50 -2.64 10.53
CA LEU A 94 1.66 -1.76 10.68
C LEU A 94 1.26 -0.29 10.77
N GLU A 95 0.28 0.15 10.01
CA GLU A 95 -0.27 1.50 10.09
C GLU A 95 -0.82 1.79 11.48
N ARG A 96 -1.64 0.88 12.00
CA ARG A 96 -2.17 1.00 13.36
C ARG A 96 -1.04 1.04 14.41
N GLU A 97 -0.04 0.16 14.29
CA GLU A 97 1.11 0.14 15.20
C GLU A 97 1.91 1.44 15.12
N ALA A 98 2.14 1.95 13.92
CA ALA A 98 2.84 3.22 13.70
C ALA A 98 2.08 4.40 14.30
N PHE A 99 0.78 4.49 14.06
CA PHE A 99 -0.08 5.52 14.64
C PHE A 99 -0.03 5.50 16.18
N LEU A 100 -0.21 4.33 16.79
CA LEU A 100 -0.16 4.18 18.25
C LEU A 100 1.24 4.42 18.85
N SER A 101 2.27 4.35 18.02
CA SER A 101 3.66 4.69 18.41
C SER A 101 3.96 6.18 18.28
N GLY A 102 3.02 6.98 17.74
CA GLY A 102 3.15 8.42 17.60
C GLY A 102 3.34 8.93 16.16
N TYR A 103 3.40 8.07 15.16
CA TYR A 103 3.37 8.46 13.74
C TYR A 103 1.94 8.82 13.33
N TYR A 104 1.46 9.98 13.78
CA TYR A 104 0.05 10.37 13.63
C TYR A 104 -0.42 10.54 12.19
N LYS A 105 0.50 10.68 11.23
CA LYS A 105 0.21 10.72 9.79
C LYS A 105 0.33 9.35 9.11
N ALA A 106 0.67 8.27 9.85
CA ALA A 106 0.86 6.96 9.23
C ALA A 106 -0.29 6.61 8.30
N PHE A 107 0.01 6.23 7.05
CA PHE A 107 -0.97 5.84 6.06
C PHE A 107 -0.47 4.68 5.20
N GLY A 108 -1.29 3.64 5.10
CA GLY A 108 -0.96 2.40 4.41
C GLY A 108 -1.65 2.25 3.06
N MET A 109 -0.95 1.62 2.13
CA MET A 109 -1.48 1.18 0.83
C MET A 109 -1.10 -0.27 0.60
N GLY A 110 -2.10 -1.11 0.31
CA GLY A 110 -1.91 -2.54 0.11
C GLY A 110 -1.74 -2.94 -1.35
N SER A 111 -2.19 -4.15 -1.68
CA SER A 111 -2.19 -4.72 -3.03
C SER A 111 -3.57 -5.31 -3.35
N GLY A 112 -4.06 -5.09 -4.55
CA GLY A 112 -5.34 -5.58 -5.03
C GLY A 112 -6.57 -4.90 -4.39
N PRO A 113 -7.79 -5.28 -4.81
CA PRO A 113 -9.02 -4.71 -4.29
C PRO A 113 -9.27 -5.09 -2.82
N CYS A 114 -10.06 -4.28 -2.12
CA CYS A 114 -10.50 -4.60 -0.77
C CYS A 114 -11.36 -5.88 -0.77
N SER A 115 -11.17 -6.73 0.23
CA SER A 115 -11.88 -8.00 0.41
C SER A 115 -12.49 -8.17 1.80
N LEU A 116 -12.71 -7.08 2.53
CA LEU A 116 -13.29 -7.10 3.88
C LEU A 116 -14.80 -7.36 3.89
N CYS A 117 -15.46 -7.11 2.76
CA CYS A 117 -16.89 -7.34 2.56
C CYS A 117 -17.12 -8.10 1.27
N ASP A 118 -18.17 -8.91 1.20
CA ASP A 118 -18.59 -9.55 -0.06
C ASP A 118 -18.99 -8.51 -1.12
N LYS A 119 -19.57 -7.41 -0.68
CA LYS A 119 -19.96 -6.27 -1.52
C LYS A 119 -19.87 -4.97 -0.74
N CYS A 120 -19.24 -3.95 -1.35
CA CYS A 120 -19.24 -2.61 -0.80
C CYS A 120 -20.63 -1.95 -0.89
N ASP A 121 -21.08 -1.34 0.20
CA ASP A 121 -22.26 -0.48 0.18
C ASP A 121 -21.86 0.95 -0.21
N MET A 122 -22.03 1.28 -1.48
CA MET A 122 -21.65 2.56 -2.04
C MET A 122 -22.52 3.72 -1.53
N LYS A 123 -23.66 3.44 -0.90
CA LYS A 123 -24.57 4.46 -0.35
C LYS A 123 -24.31 4.72 1.12
N LYS A 124 -24.08 3.66 1.91
CA LYS A 124 -23.86 3.77 3.35
C LYS A 124 -22.40 4.02 3.73
N GLY A 125 -21.46 3.79 2.81
CA GLY A 125 -20.04 3.95 3.06
C GLY A 125 -19.36 2.67 3.56
N CYS A 126 -18.07 2.79 3.92
CA CYS A 126 -17.29 1.66 4.38
C CYS A 126 -17.70 1.21 5.79
N THR A 127 -17.90 -0.10 5.97
CA THR A 127 -18.21 -0.72 7.27
C THR A 127 -16.95 -1.14 8.04
N HIS A 128 -15.76 -1.05 7.42
CA HIS A 128 -14.46 -1.38 8.01
C HIS A 128 -13.43 -0.26 7.78
N PRO A 129 -13.74 1.00 8.17
CA PRO A 129 -12.87 2.14 7.86
C PRO A 129 -11.49 2.07 8.54
N GLU A 130 -11.38 1.32 9.64
CA GLU A 130 -10.13 1.11 10.37
C GLU A 130 -9.16 0.16 9.66
N GLU A 131 -9.64 -0.71 8.77
CA GLU A 131 -8.82 -1.71 8.07
C GLU A 131 -8.78 -1.52 6.56
N ALA A 132 -9.83 -0.92 5.99
CA ALA A 132 -9.95 -0.72 4.56
C ALA A 132 -8.91 0.30 4.05
N ARG A 133 -7.97 -0.17 3.25
CA ARG A 133 -6.93 0.67 2.63
C ARG A 133 -6.92 0.44 1.11
N PRO A 134 -6.64 1.49 0.32
CA PRO A 134 -6.47 1.34 -1.11
C PRO A 134 -5.20 0.55 -1.42
N SER A 135 -5.13 -0.03 -2.62
CA SER A 135 -3.87 -0.57 -3.11
C SER A 135 -2.97 0.55 -3.65
N MET A 136 -1.68 0.25 -3.81
CA MET A 136 -0.74 1.17 -4.45
C MET A 136 -1.22 1.54 -5.86
N GLU A 137 -1.68 0.55 -6.64
CA GLU A 137 -2.19 0.74 -8.00
C GLU A 137 -3.48 1.59 -8.00
N ALA A 138 -4.37 1.38 -7.05
CA ALA A 138 -5.60 2.16 -6.92
C ALA A 138 -5.31 3.65 -6.67
N CYS A 139 -4.19 3.96 -6.03
CA CYS A 139 -3.67 5.32 -5.85
C CYS A 139 -2.83 5.83 -7.03
N GLY A 140 -2.78 5.09 -8.14
CA GLY A 140 -2.01 5.48 -9.33
C GLY A 140 -0.51 5.36 -9.19
N ILE A 141 -0.01 4.53 -8.25
CA ILE A 141 1.42 4.27 -8.10
C ILE A 141 1.87 3.23 -9.12
N ASP A 142 2.90 3.56 -9.90
CA ASP A 142 3.64 2.62 -10.73
C ASP A 142 4.49 1.71 -9.83
N VAL A 143 3.91 0.56 -9.48
CA VAL A 143 4.56 -0.43 -8.61
C VAL A 143 5.79 -1.03 -9.28
N TYR A 144 5.79 -1.21 -10.60
CA TYR A 144 6.95 -1.73 -11.34
C TYR A 144 8.16 -0.81 -11.21
N GLN A 145 7.97 0.47 -11.52
CA GLN A 145 9.05 1.45 -11.43
C GLN A 145 9.49 1.65 -9.98
N THR A 146 8.55 1.72 -9.03
CA THR A 146 8.84 1.89 -7.61
C THR A 146 9.63 0.72 -7.05
N ALA A 147 9.19 -0.53 -7.30
CA ALA A 147 9.86 -1.72 -6.81
C ALA A 147 11.26 -1.89 -7.43
N ARG A 148 11.38 -1.73 -8.74
CA ARG A 148 12.68 -1.82 -9.45
C ARG A 148 13.67 -0.79 -8.96
N THR A 149 13.25 0.46 -8.75
CA THR A 149 14.10 1.53 -8.21
C THR A 149 14.56 1.22 -6.79
N ALA A 150 13.78 0.49 -6.02
CA ALA A 150 14.15 0.04 -4.68
C ALA A 150 14.97 -1.27 -4.69
N GLY A 151 15.28 -1.86 -5.84
CA GLY A 151 16.04 -3.12 -5.97
C GLY A 151 15.23 -4.37 -5.65
N TYR A 152 13.91 -4.31 -5.85
CA TYR A 152 13.01 -5.44 -5.63
C TYR A 152 12.64 -6.14 -6.94
N PRO A 153 12.43 -7.48 -6.92
CA PRO A 153 12.06 -8.23 -8.10
C PRO A 153 10.60 -7.94 -8.47
N ILE A 154 10.36 -7.54 -9.70
CA ILE A 154 9.02 -7.48 -10.28
C ILE A 154 9.11 -7.61 -11.80
N GLU A 155 8.44 -8.62 -12.33
CA GLU A 155 8.35 -8.90 -13.76
C GLU A 155 6.90 -9.10 -14.18
N VAL A 156 6.65 -8.99 -15.47
CA VAL A 156 5.35 -9.28 -16.04
C VAL A 156 5.05 -10.77 -15.85
N VAL A 157 3.90 -11.05 -15.28
CA VAL A 157 3.40 -12.42 -15.09
C VAL A 157 2.68 -12.84 -16.37
N HIS A 158 3.22 -13.82 -17.09
CA HIS A 158 2.64 -14.33 -18.35
C HIS A 158 1.62 -15.44 -18.12
N ASP A 159 1.77 -16.20 -17.03
CA ASP A 159 0.88 -17.26 -16.61
C ASP A 159 0.91 -17.45 -15.08
N TYR A 160 0.02 -18.33 -14.56
CA TYR A 160 -0.11 -18.57 -13.12
C TYR A 160 1.08 -19.30 -12.48
N HIS A 161 2.01 -19.84 -13.26
CA HIS A 161 3.22 -20.53 -12.79
C HIS A 161 4.40 -19.58 -12.63
N ASN A 162 4.33 -18.40 -13.22
CA ASN A 162 5.37 -17.40 -13.07
C ASN A 162 5.43 -16.86 -11.62
N PRO A 163 6.63 -16.49 -11.13
CA PRO A 163 6.77 -15.87 -9.81
C PRO A 163 5.91 -14.61 -9.71
N GLN A 164 5.10 -14.55 -8.67
CA GLN A 164 4.25 -13.41 -8.38
C GLN A 164 4.87 -12.57 -7.27
N ASN A 165 4.79 -11.25 -7.40
CA ASN A 165 5.32 -10.32 -6.42
C ASN A 165 4.25 -9.28 -6.07
N TYR A 166 3.94 -9.19 -4.79
CA TYR A 166 2.96 -8.26 -4.24
C TYR A 166 3.65 -7.23 -3.36
N TYR A 167 3.20 -6.00 -3.45
CA TYR A 167 3.81 -4.88 -2.75
C TYR A 167 2.79 -4.10 -1.95
N GLY A 168 3.22 -3.60 -0.80
CA GLY A 168 2.50 -2.63 0.00
C GLY A 168 3.43 -1.49 0.42
N LEU A 169 2.85 -0.39 0.80
CA LEU A 169 3.55 0.82 1.22
C LEU A 169 2.94 1.34 2.52
N LEU A 170 3.79 1.64 3.50
CA LEU A 170 3.40 2.39 4.69
C LEU A 170 4.16 3.72 4.71
N LEU A 171 3.43 4.82 4.67
CA LEU A 171 3.99 6.17 4.77
C LEU A 171 4.24 6.53 6.22
N LEU A 172 5.42 7.07 6.49
CA LEU A 172 5.90 7.52 7.80
C LEU A 172 6.48 8.94 7.68
N GLU A 173 6.27 9.78 8.67
CA GLU A 173 6.81 11.14 8.68
C GLU A 173 8.28 11.23 9.09
#